data_e70ce33634bd2de7f287bd5a0ac40bc6
#
_entry.id   e70ce33634bd2de7f287bd5a0ac40bc6
#
_cell.length_a   1.000
_cell.length_b   1.000
_cell.length_c   1.000
_cell.angle_alpha   90.00
_cell.angle_beta   90.00
_cell.angle_gamma   90.00
#
_symmetry.space_group_name_H-M   'P 1'
#
loop_
_entity.id
_entity.type
_entity.pdbx_description
1 polymer ?
#
loop_
_entity_poly.entity_id
_entity_poly.type
_entity_poly.pdbx_seq_one_letter_code
_entity_poly.pdbx_strand_id
1 'polypeptide(L)'
;GGESGTYYAFGSVIAQHATNNAGINVVGLVGNGSQGNVQELVDGTADFAFCQSDVMAYAYNGTNLFKSKMEGFSTVAALYMEQVQIVTVDPTIKTVEDLAGKKVSVGAAGSGVYFNAIDVLGAYGLTEDDIKPTYQSFGDSADALKNGQIDAAFIVAGAPTPAVIDLAT
;
A
#
# COMPACT_ATOMS: atom_id res chain seq x y z
N GLY A 1 4.32 4.83 -4.58
CA GLY A 1 3.26 4.99 -3.59
C GLY A 1 2.69 6.40 -3.58
N GLY A 2 1.55 6.59 -2.91
CA GLY A 2 0.94 7.91 -2.73
C GLY A 2 1.75 8.85 -1.84
N GLU A 3 1.50 10.16 -1.94
CA GLU A 3 2.26 11.21 -1.24
C GLU A 3 2.24 11.07 0.30
N SER A 4 1.15 10.53 0.86
CA SER A 4 1.01 10.30 2.31
C SER A 4 1.59 8.96 2.79
N GLY A 5 2.27 8.21 1.92
CA GLY A 5 2.87 6.90 2.21
C GLY A 5 4.38 6.94 2.35
N THR A 6 4.93 5.92 3.01
CA THR A 6 6.37 5.79 3.27
C THR A 6 7.19 5.66 1.98
N TYR A 7 6.67 4.99 0.93
CA TYR A 7 7.37 4.84 -0.35
C TYR A 7 7.75 6.18 -0.96
N TYR A 8 6.80 7.11 -1.04
CA TYR A 8 7.07 8.42 -1.64
C TYR A 8 8.05 9.24 -0.81
N ALA A 9 7.85 9.29 0.50
CA ALA A 9 8.73 10.02 1.39
C ALA A 9 10.18 9.49 1.34
N PHE A 10 10.35 8.18 1.47
CA PHE A 10 11.68 7.55 1.47
C PHE A 10 12.31 7.57 0.08
N GLY A 11 11.52 7.32 -0.97
CA GLY A 11 11.97 7.39 -2.37
C GLY A 11 12.46 8.78 -2.75
N SER A 12 11.79 9.84 -2.28
CA SER A 12 12.20 11.23 -2.51
C SER A 12 13.55 11.54 -1.86
N VAL A 13 13.81 11.03 -0.64
CA VAL A 13 15.10 11.17 0.03
C VAL A 13 16.21 10.46 -0.74
N ILE A 14 15.97 9.21 -1.18
CA ILE A 14 16.94 8.46 -1.99
C ILE A 14 17.22 9.19 -3.31
N ALA A 15 16.17 9.64 -4.00
CA ALA A 15 16.31 10.36 -5.28
C ALA A 15 17.16 11.64 -5.12
N GLN A 16 16.86 12.44 -4.08
CA GLN A 16 17.63 13.64 -3.78
C GLN A 16 19.09 13.32 -3.44
N HIS A 17 19.32 12.28 -2.62
CA HIS A 17 20.68 11.87 -2.25
C HIS A 17 21.47 11.41 -3.48
N ALA A 18 20.90 10.59 -4.33
CA ALA A 18 21.54 10.10 -5.54
C ALA A 18 21.86 11.25 -6.52
N THR A 19 20.91 12.16 -6.72
CA THR A 19 21.12 13.33 -7.58
C THR A 19 22.26 14.21 -7.07
N ASN A 20 22.32 14.46 -5.77
CA ASN A 20 23.33 15.34 -5.17
C ASN A 20 24.72 14.70 -5.07
N ASN A 21 24.82 13.38 -4.93
CA ASN A 21 26.10 12.73 -4.59
C ASN A 21 26.62 11.79 -5.68
N ALA A 22 25.78 11.24 -6.54
CA ALA A 22 26.20 10.31 -7.59
C ALA A 22 26.30 10.94 -8.99
N GLY A 23 25.91 12.20 -9.13
CA GLY A 23 25.95 12.92 -10.43
C GLY A 23 24.93 12.40 -11.45
N ILE A 24 23.92 11.68 -11.01
CA ILE A 24 22.80 11.17 -11.83
C ILE A 24 21.51 11.88 -11.42
N ASN A 25 20.72 12.28 -12.40
CA ASN A 25 19.42 12.89 -12.11
C ASN A 25 18.39 11.78 -11.81
N VAL A 26 17.93 11.70 -10.56
CA VAL A 26 16.91 10.76 -10.13
C VAL A 26 15.65 11.52 -9.71
N VAL A 27 14.52 11.15 -10.30
CA VAL A 27 13.21 11.78 -10.03
C VAL A 27 12.30 10.80 -9.30
N GLY A 28 11.83 11.20 -8.12
CA GLY A 28 10.81 10.45 -7.38
C GLY A 28 9.42 10.75 -7.95
N LEU A 29 8.70 9.71 -8.34
CA LEU A 29 7.34 9.80 -8.87
C LEU A 29 6.31 9.28 -7.88
N VAL A 30 5.14 9.89 -7.86
CA VAL A 30 3.96 9.35 -7.18
C VAL A 30 3.45 8.15 -7.96
N GLY A 31 3.13 7.06 -7.27
CA GLY A 31 2.61 5.84 -7.89
C GLY A 31 1.48 5.23 -7.06
N ASN A 32 0.82 4.22 -7.60
CA ASN A 32 -0.35 3.59 -6.97
C ASN A 32 0.01 2.52 -5.93
N GLY A 33 1.28 2.17 -5.77
CA GLY A 33 1.77 1.14 -4.87
C GLY A 33 2.26 -0.11 -5.58
N SER A 34 2.44 -1.20 -4.85
CA SER A 34 3.27 -2.33 -5.29
C SER A 34 2.86 -2.94 -6.62
N GLN A 35 1.58 -3.17 -6.87
CA GLN A 35 1.12 -3.77 -8.13
C GLN A 35 1.39 -2.83 -9.32
N GLY A 36 1.00 -1.56 -9.20
CA GLY A 36 1.25 -0.56 -10.24
C GLY A 36 2.74 -0.34 -10.47
N ASN A 37 3.52 -0.29 -9.40
CA ASN A 37 4.97 -0.09 -9.47
C ASN A 37 5.69 -1.24 -10.20
N VAL A 38 5.27 -2.49 -9.98
CA VAL A 38 5.82 -3.64 -10.75
C VAL A 38 5.44 -3.54 -12.23
N GLN A 39 4.21 -3.09 -12.51
CA GLN A 39 3.78 -2.88 -13.89
C GLN A 39 4.64 -1.82 -14.60
N GLU A 40 4.90 -0.69 -13.94
CA GLU A 40 5.75 0.38 -14.49
C GLU A 40 7.19 -0.08 -14.76
N LEU A 41 7.75 -0.96 -13.92
CA LEU A 41 9.05 -1.59 -14.19
C LEU A 41 9.02 -2.46 -15.45
N VAL A 42 8.02 -3.32 -15.58
CA VAL A 42 7.89 -4.25 -16.72
C VAL A 42 7.62 -3.48 -18.02
N ASP A 43 6.85 -2.39 -17.96
CA ASP A 43 6.56 -1.52 -19.10
C ASP A 43 7.74 -0.60 -19.47
N GLY A 44 8.79 -0.56 -18.62
CA GLY A 44 9.98 0.27 -18.84
C GLY A 44 9.72 1.77 -18.64
N THR A 45 8.67 2.14 -17.90
CA THR A 45 8.35 3.54 -17.57
C THR A 45 8.98 3.99 -16.25
N ALA A 46 9.52 3.06 -15.47
CA ALA A 46 10.31 3.30 -14.28
C ALA A 46 11.57 2.43 -14.28
N ASP A 47 12.70 2.97 -13.80
CA ASP A 47 13.96 2.24 -13.67
C ASP A 47 14.05 1.53 -12.30
N PHE A 48 13.47 2.10 -11.28
CA PHE A 48 13.41 1.58 -9.90
C PHE A 48 12.01 1.76 -9.31
N ALA A 49 11.60 0.81 -8.48
CA ALA A 49 10.31 0.90 -7.82
C ALA A 49 10.34 0.29 -6.42
N PHE A 50 9.55 0.85 -5.51
CA PHE A 50 9.26 0.22 -4.22
C PHE A 50 8.17 -0.83 -4.39
N CYS A 51 8.37 -1.99 -3.78
CA CYS A 51 7.40 -3.07 -3.83
C CYS A 51 7.44 -3.89 -2.54
N GLN A 52 6.29 -4.33 -2.07
CA GLN A 52 6.19 -5.33 -1.02
C GLN A 52 6.73 -6.67 -1.53
N SER A 53 7.39 -7.43 -0.66
CA SER A 53 8.02 -8.71 -1.03
C SER A 53 7.01 -9.78 -1.43
N ASP A 54 5.84 -9.82 -0.80
CA ASP A 54 4.74 -10.71 -1.15
C ASP A 54 4.16 -10.38 -2.54
N VAL A 55 3.86 -9.10 -2.81
CA VAL A 55 3.35 -8.66 -4.12
C VAL A 55 4.37 -8.90 -5.23
N MET A 56 5.67 -8.67 -4.96
CA MET A 56 6.74 -9.02 -5.89
C MET A 56 6.74 -10.53 -6.20
N ALA A 57 6.59 -11.37 -5.19
CA ALA A 57 6.53 -12.81 -5.37
C ALA A 57 5.28 -13.25 -6.15
N TYR A 58 4.12 -12.66 -5.88
CA TYR A 58 2.89 -12.91 -6.64
C TYR A 58 3.05 -12.52 -8.11
N ALA A 59 3.63 -11.35 -8.37
CA ALA A 59 3.89 -10.89 -9.73
C ALA A 59 4.82 -11.83 -10.49
N TYR A 60 5.95 -12.19 -9.90
CA TYR A 60 6.94 -13.08 -10.51
C TYR A 60 6.37 -14.47 -10.81
N ASN A 61 5.54 -15.01 -9.93
CA ASN A 61 4.92 -16.33 -10.09
C ASN A 61 3.62 -16.30 -10.92
N GLY A 62 3.04 -15.14 -11.17
CA GLY A 62 1.74 -14.99 -11.84
C GLY A 62 0.61 -15.59 -11.00
N THR A 63 0.61 -15.32 -9.71
CA THR A 63 -0.36 -15.85 -8.73
C THR A 63 -1.15 -14.73 -8.07
N ASN A 64 -2.12 -15.09 -7.23
CA ASN A 64 -3.05 -14.18 -6.56
C ASN A 64 -3.80 -13.34 -7.61
N LEU A 65 -3.71 -12.01 -7.57
CA LEU A 65 -4.42 -11.11 -8.50
C LEU A 65 -3.69 -10.89 -9.84
N PHE A 66 -2.48 -11.44 -10.02
CA PHE A 66 -1.77 -11.39 -11.29
C PHE A 66 -2.23 -12.53 -12.22
N LYS A 67 -2.64 -12.15 -13.44
CA LYS A 67 -3.14 -13.11 -14.44
C LYS A 67 -2.04 -13.88 -15.15
N SER A 68 -0.81 -13.40 -15.11
CA SER A 68 0.37 -14.01 -15.72
C SER A 68 1.62 -13.58 -14.98
N LYS A 69 2.70 -14.34 -15.17
CA LYS A 69 4.03 -13.99 -14.64
C LYS A 69 4.47 -12.64 -15.20
N MET A 70 5.04 -11.83 -14.32
CA MET A 70 5.71 -10.60 -14.65
C MET A 70 7.21 -10.78 -14.42
N GLU A 71 7.98 -10.80 -15.48
CA GLU A 71 9.42 -11.03 -15.47
C GLU A 71 10.15 -9.75 -15.94
N GLY A 72 11.47 -9.72 -15.79
CA GLY A 72 12.30 -8.60 -16.27
C GLY A 72 12.65 -7.58 -15.18
N PHE A 73 12.39 -7.88 -13.92
CA PHE A 73 12.85 -7.07 -12.79
C PHE A 73 13.65 -7.90 -11.78
N SER A 74 14.42 -7.24 -10.94
CA SER A 74 15.24 -7.87 -9.90
C SER A 74 15.20 -7.07 -8.61
N THR A 75 15.34 -7.75 -7.48
CA THR A 75 15.47 -7.09 -6.18
C THR A 75 16.84 -6.45 -6.05
N VAL A 76 16.87 -5.16 -5.75
CA VAL A 76 18.11 -4.39 -5.50
C VAL A 76 18.45 -4.37 -4.01
N ALA A 77 17.48 -4.12 -3.14
CA ALA A 77 17.66 -4.05 -1.71
C ALA A 77 16.36 -4.31 -0.94
N ALA A 78 16.47 -4.83 0.29
CA ALA A 78 15.43 -4.78 1.29
C ALA A 78 15.66 -3.55 2.18
N LEU A 79 14.66 -2.69 2.30
CA LEU A 79 14.83 -1.35 2.90
C LEU A 79 14.26 -1.27 4.31
N TYR A 80 13.01 -1.67 4.52
CA TYR A 80 12.34 -1.61 5.82
C TYR A 80 11.16 -2.59 5.88
N MET A 81 10.68 -2.82 7.11
CA MET A 81 9.46 -3.62 7.33
C MET A 81 8.21 -2.77 7.14
N GLU A 82 7.25 -3.29 6.41
CA GLU A 82 5.91 -2.71 6.33
C GLU A 82 4.98 -3.47 7.27
N GLN A 83 4.30 -2.71 8.13
CA GLN A 83 3.31 -3.26 9.03
C GLN A 83 1.93 -3.17 8.40
N VAL A 84 1.17 -4.27 8.49
CA VAL A 84 -0.26 -4.25 8.20
C VAL A 84 -0.97 -3.64 9.42
N GLN A 85 -1.58 -2.49 9.21
CA GLN A 85 -2.29 -1.73 10.24
C GLN A 85 -3.76 -1.64 9.83
N ILE A 86 -4.67 -1.92 10.75
CA ILE A 86 -6.10 -1.62 10.60
C ILE A 86 -6.39 -0.45 11.54
N VAL A 87 -6.79 0.68 10.97
CA VAL A 87 -7.09 1.89 11.73
C VAL A 87 -8.58 2.19 11.70
N THR A 88 -9.13 2.61 12.83
CA THR A 88 -10.53 2.96 12.99
C THR A 88 -10.69 4.06 14.04
N VAL A 89 -11.73 4.87 13.91
CA VAL A 89 -12.21 5.81 14.95
C VAL A 89 -13.46 5.28 15.68
N ASP A 90 -13.99 4.13 15.25
CA ASP A 90 -15.13 3.46 15.90
C ASP A 90 -14.63 2.56 17.04
N PRO A 91 -14.94 2.90 18.33
CA PRO A 91 -14.48 2.12 19.48
C PRO A 91 -15.09 0.74 19.57
N THR A 92 -16.09 0.41 18.75
CA THR A 92 -16.73 -0.92 18.72
C THR A 92 -15.97 -1.90 17.84
N ILE A 93 -15.13 -1.44 16.92
CA ILE A 93 -14.28 -2.28 16.09
C ILE A 93 -13.00 -2.61 16.87
N LYS A 94 -12.85 -3.85 17.29
CA LYS A 94 -11.71 -4.34 18.10
C LYS A 94 -11.02 -5.55 17.50
N THR A 95 -11.71 -6.27 16.61
CA THR A 95 -11.20 -7.46 15.93
C THR A 95 -11.44 -7.34 14.43
N VAL A 96 -10.82 -8.23 13.65
CA VAL A 96 -11.03 -8.26 12.19
C VAL A 96 -12.46 -8.65 11.84
N GLU A 97 -13.06 -9.53 12.63
CA GLU A 97 -14.45 -9.98 12.43
C GLU A 97 -15.48 -8.85 12.60
N ASP A 98 -15.14 -7.82 13.40
CA ASP A 98 -16.00 -6.62 13.57
C ASP A 98 -16.09 -5.78 12.28
N LEU A 99 -15.26 -6.04 11.29
CA LEU A 99 -15.30 -5.38 9.98
C LEU A 99 -16.48 -5.85 9.11
N ALA A 100 -17.13 -6.96 9.46
CA ALA A 100 -18.30 -7.47 8.72
C ALA A 100 -19.40 -6.41 8.62
N GLY A 101 -19.83 -6.13 7.37
CA GLY A 101 -20.85 -5.12 7.05
C GLY A 101 -20.38 -3.66 7.12
N LYS A 102 -19.15 -3.41 7.56
CA LYS A 102 -18.55 -2.06 7.70
C LYS A 102 -18.06 -1.52 6.37
N LYS A 103 -17.94 -0.19 6.27
CA LYS A 103 -17.26 0.48 5.15
C LYS A 103 -15.77 0.51 5.43
N VAL A 104 -14.99 -0.21 4.63
CA VAL A 104 -13.56 -0.41 4.87
C VAL A 104 -12.74 0.01 3.66
N SER A 105 -11.77 0.91 3.86
CA SER A 105 -10.77 1.18 2.83
C SER A 105 -9.77 0.03 2.77
N VAL A 106 -9.69 -0.62 1.61
CA VAL A 106 -8.77 -1.73 1.34
C VAL A 106 -7.52 -1.29 0.57
N GLY A 107 -7.22 0.01 0.61
CA GLY A 107 -6.11 0.62 -0.12
C GLY A 107 -6.49 1.08 -1.53
N ALA A 108 -5.62 1.86 -2.15
CA ALA A 108 -5.83 2.33 -3.52
C ALA A 108 -5.82 1.18 -4.52
N ALA A 109 -6.54 1.33 -5.62
CA ALA A 109 -6.50 0.37 -6.73
C ALA A 109 -5.05 0.22 -7.26
N GLY A 110 -4.59 -1.01 -7.41
CA GLY A 110 -3.20 -1.32 -7.81
C GLY A 110 -2.18 -1.23 -6.68
N SER A 111 -2.63 -1.06 -5.43
CA SER A 111 -1.73 -1.06 -4.25
C SER A 111 -1.48 -2.49 -3.73
N GLY A 112 -0.36 -2.65 -3.01
CA GLY A 112 -0.09 -3.88 -2.26
C GLY A 112 -1.01 -4.05 -1.04
N VAL A 113 -1.57 -2.95 -0.55
CA VAL A 113 -2.51 -2.95 0.59
C VAL A 113 -3.72 -3.81 0.33
N TYR A 114 -4.22 -3.78 -0.92
CA TYR A 114 -5.38 -4.60 -1.31
C TYR A 114 -5.11 -6.10 -1.15
N PHE A 115 -3.93 -6.58 -1.55
CA PHE A 115 -3.55 -7.98 -1.36
C PHE A 115 -3.56 -8.37 0.13
N ASN A 116 -2.95 -7.53 0.98
CA ASN A 116 -2.90 -7.79 2.41
C ASN A 116 -4.28 -7.69 3.07
N ALA A 117 -5.15 -6.78 2.61
CA ALA A 117 -6.53 -6.69 3.10
C ALA A 117 -7.30 -8.00 2.82
N ILE A 118 -7.21 -8.53 1.60
CA ILE A 118 -7.84 -9.80 1.23
C ILE A 118 -7.26 -10.97 2.03
N ASP A 119 -5.93 -11.03 2.19
CA ASP A 119 -5.27 -12.08 2.94
C ASP A 119 -5.68 -12.07 4.43
N VAL A 120 -5.72 -10.87 5.05
CA VAL A 120 -6.13 -10.72 6.45
C VAL A 120 -7.61 -11.06 6.63
N LEU A 121 -8.49 -10.52 5.80
CA LEU A 121 -9.93 -10.86 5.85
C LEU A 121 -10.13 -12.37 5.73
N GLY A 122 -9.47 -13.01 4.74
CA GLY A 122 -9.56 -14.45 4.51
C GLY A 122 -9.06 -15.28 5.69
N ALA A 123 -8.01 -14.85 6.40
CA ALA A 123 -7.51 -15.54 7.59
C ALA A 123 -8.52 -15.55 8.75
N TYR A 124 -9.46 -14.59 8.77
CA TYR A 124 -10.54 -14.50 9.74
C TYR A 124 -11.90 -14.95 9.19
N GLY A 125 -11.90 -15.62 8.04
CA GLY A 125 -13.12 -16.19 7.45
C GLY A 125 -14.03 -15.16 6.79
N LEU A 126 -13.53 -13.95 6.51
CA LEU A 126 -14.23 -12.90 5.78
C LEU A 126 -13.74 -12.82 4.34
N THR A 127 -14.59 -12.35 3.47
CA THR A 127 -14.29 -12.02 2.08
C THR A 127 -14.54 -10.53 1.83
N GLU A 128 -14.18 -10.04 0.68
CA GLU A 128 -14.50 -8.67 0.28
C GLU A 128 -16.02 -8.40 0.23
N ASP A 129 -16.82 -9.44 -0.07
CA ASP A 129 -18.29 -9.35 -0.12
C ASP A 129 -18.92 -9.20 1.29
N ASP A 130 -18.18 -9.54 2.34
CA ASP A 130 -18.64 -9.40 3.73
C ASP A 130 -18.45 -7.98 4.29
N ILE A 131 -17.76 -7.12 3.56
CA ILE A 131 -17.54 -5.70 3.90
C ILE A 131 -18.16 -4.79 2.83
N LYS A 132 -18.07 -3.48 3.01
CA LYS A 132 -18.36 -2.47 1.97
C LYS A 132 -17.03 -1.81 1.58
N PRO A 133 -16.30 -2.37 0.59
CA PRO A 133 -14.96 -1.93 0.30
C PRO A 133 -14.93 -0.54 -0.35
N THR A 134 -13.93 0.26 -0.01
CA THR A 134 -13.56 1.48 -0.71
C THR A 134 -12.09 1.45 -1.09
N TYR A 135 -11.75 2.04 -2.24
CA TYR A 135 -10.40 1.98 -2.80
C TYR A 135 -9.79 3.38 -2.77
N GLN A 136 -9.06 3.68 -1.71
CA GLN A 136 -8.58 5.03 -1.41
C GLN A 136 -7.09 5.03 -1.06
N SER A 137 -6.44 6.18 -1.26
CA SER A 137 -5.10 6.43 -0.75
C SER A 137 -5.10 6.50 0.79
N PHE A 138 -3.93 6.48 1.42
CA PHE A 138 -3.84 6.60 2.88
C PHE A 138 -4.34 7.96 3.39
N GLY A 139 -4.03 9.05 2.66
CA GLY A 139 -4.52 10.37 3.01
C GLY A 139 -6.05 10.46 2.92
N ASP A 140 -6.61 10.03 1.77
CA ASP A 140 -8.07 10.01 1.59
C ASP A 140 -8.76 9.13 2.62
N SER A 141 -8.14 8.00 3.01
CA SER A 141 -8.68 7.10 4.05
C SER A 141 -8.67 7.76 5.42
N ALA A 142 -7.61 8.50 5.77
CA ALA A 142 -7.53 9.24 7.03
C ALA A 142 -8.61 10.33 7.08
N ASP A 143 -8.77 11.09 6.01
CA ASP A 143 -9.81 12.10 5.90
C ASP A 143 -11.23 11.50 5.96
N ALA A 144 -11.45 10.38 5.28
CA ALA A 144 -12.72 9.68 5.28
C ALA A 144 -13.07 9.13 6.68
N LEU A 145 -12.07 8.64 7.45
CA LEU A 145 -12.25 8.23 8.86
C LEU A 145 -12.61 9.43 9.74
N LYS A 146 -11.86 10.55 9.64
CA LYS A 146 -12.16 11.79 10.39
C LYS A 146 -13.58 12.29 10.14
N ASN A 147 -14.05 12.17 8.90
CA ASN A 147 -15.38 12.62 8.47
C ASN A 147 -16.49 11.59 8.66
N GLY A 148 -16.19 10.40 9.22
CA GLY A 148 -17.18 9.34 9.43
C GLY A 148 -17.76 8.75 8.12
N GLN A 149 -17.03 8.86 7.03
CA GLN A 149 -17.45 8.34 5.71
C GLN A 149 -17.13 6.86 5.53
N ILE A 150 -16.07 6.37 6.22
CA ILE A 150 -15.72 4.97 6.36
C ILE A 150 -15.52 4.60 7.83
N ASP A 151 -15.60 3.32 8.15
CA ASP A 151 -15.54 2.80 9.51
C ASP A 151 -14.12 2.34 9.89
N ALA A 152 -13.36 1.83 8.91
CA ALA A 152 -11.97 1.38 9.10
C ALA A 152 -11.16 1.49 7.79
N ALA A 153 -9.84 1.43 7.91
CA ALA A 153 -8.94 1.41 6.76
C ALA A 153 -7.76 0.48 7.00
N PHE A 154 -7.39 -0.28 5.97
CA PHE A 154 -6.11 -0.97 5.91
C PHE A 154 -5.01 0.01 5.46
N ILE A 155 -3.91 0.03 6.19
CA ILE A 155 -2.71 0.81 5.89
C ILE A 155 -1.52 -0.14 6.03
N VAL A 156 -0.79 -0.35 4.92
CA VAL A 156 0.42 -1.18 4.92
C VAL A 156 1.59 -0.29 4.56
N ALA A 157 2.41 0.01 5.53
CA ALA A 157 3.50 0.97 5.42
C ALA A 157 4.50 0.82 6.57
N GLY A 158 5.66 1.45 6.43
CA GLY A 158 6.57 1.64 7.55
C GLY A 158 5.92 2.49 8.65
N ALA A 159 6.09 2.10 9.91
CA ALA A 159 5.63 2.87 11.05
C ALA A 159 6.79 3.75 11.61
N PRO A 160 6.49 4.99 12.00
CA PRO A 160 5.22 5.70 11.97
C PRO A 160 4.81 6.11 10.55
N THR A 161 3.51 5.98 10.23
CA THR A 161 2.96 6.34 8.92
C THR A 161 2.39 7.76 8.97
N PRO A 162 2.75 8.69 8.06
CA PRO A 162 2.28 10.09 8.10
C PRO A 162 0.76 10.22 8.17
N ALA A 163 0.01 9.48 7.36
CA ALA A 163 -1.46 9.52 7.37
C ALA A 163 -2.06 9.05 8.70
N VAL A 164 -1.42 8.10 9.41
CA VAL A 164 -1.87 7.62 10.73
C VAL A 164 -1.56 8.65 11.81
N ILE A 165 -0.42 9.33 11.73
CA ILE A 165 -0.08 10.44 12.64
C ILE A 165 -1.10 11.56 12.49
N ASP A 166 -1.44 11.93 11.25
CA ASP A 166 -2.42 12.98 10.98
C ASP A 166 -3.83 12.61 11.47
N LEU A 167 -4.21 11.33 11.37
CA LEU A 167 -5.48 10.83 11.90
C LEU A 167 -5.53 10.94 13.45
N ALA A 168 -4.40 10.81 14.13
CA ALA A 168 -4.29 10.81 15.59
C ALA A 168 -4.21 12.21 16.22
N THR A 169 -4.11 13.26 15.40
CA THR A 169 -4.05 14.67 15.84
C THR A 169 -5.39 15.37 15.70
#